data_9ee323417ac06d81dd5b88b51def99ef
#
_entry.id   9ee323417ac06d81dd5b88b51def99ef
#
_cell.length_a   1.000
_cell.length_b   1.000
_cell.length_c   1.000
_cell.angle_alpha   90.00
_cell.angle_beta   90.00
_cell.angle_gamma   90.00
#
_symmetry.space_group_name_H-M   'P 1'
#
loop_
_entity.id
_entity.type
_entity.pdbx_description
1 polymer ?
#
loop_
_entity_poly.entity_id
_entity_poly.type
_entity_poly.pdbx_seq_one_letter_code
_entity_poly.pdbx_strand_id
1 'polypeptide(L)'
;KQCSTLLERVSKKLSLQEKQLKDTEKKERFRIFGELLTTYGYSLKGGEKELICENYYNGQEEHIPLEESLSPIENAKKYFDKYDKAKRTEMNLSTQVKESKNALEHLQSILNSLSTAENAEDLEDIRREMGEYGYMKPISQKKKKERKEDKSSPRIFRSSDGYLLYVGKNNYQNEEVSFQIAEGRDFWFHVKGSAGSHVIAKTEGKSLEIGRAS
;
A
#
# COMPACT_ATOMS: atom_id res chain seq x y z
N LYS A 1 15.58 -15.77 1.96
CA LYS A 1 15.81 -15.67 0.50
C LYS A 1 14.50 -15.48 -0.27
N GLN A 2 13.50 -16.36 -0.12
CA GLN A 2 12.22 -16.26 -0.84
C GLN A 2 11.46 -14.97 -0.51
N CYS A 3 11.33 -14.61 0.76
CA CYS A 3 10.66 -13.39 1.19
C CYS A 3 11.35 -12.13 0.63
N SER A 4 12.67 -12.05 0.65
CA SER A 4 13.43 -10.93 0.08
C SER A 4 13.20 -10.78 -1.42
N THR A 5 13.15 -11.89 -2.17
CA THR A 5 12.85 -11.86 -3.61
C THR A 5 11.42 -11.37 -3.89
N LEU A 6 10.45 -11.77 -3.06
CA LEU A 6 9.06 -11.29 -3.17
C LEU A 6 8.97 -9.79 -2.89
N LEU A 7 9.64 -9.33 -1.83
CA LEU A 7 9.70 -7.92 -1.46
C LEU A 7 10.28 -7.06 -2.60
N GLU A 8 11.37 -7.49 -3.23
CA GLU A 8 11.94 -6.80 -4.40
C GLU A 8 10.95 -6.73 -5.57
N ARG A 9 10.23 -7.83 -5.84
CA ARG A 9 9.23 -7.87 -6.92
C ARG A 9 8.06 -6.91 -6.65
N VAL A 10 7.54 -6.91 -5.42
CA VAL A 10 6.44 -6.01 -5.03
C VAL A 10 6.89 -4.56 -5.06
N SER A 11 8.10 -4.26 -4.58
CA SER A 11 8.68 -2.92 -4.62
C SER A 11 8.83 -2.39 -6.06
N LYS A 12 9.36 -3.21 -6.98
CA LYS A 12 9.48 -2.86 -8.40
C LYS A 12 8.11 -2.63 -9.04
N LYS A 13 7.13 -3.51 -8.73
CA LYS A 13 5.74 -3.37 -9.21
C LYS A 13 5.13 -2.06 -8.72
N LEU A 14 5.28 -1.74 -7.44
CA LEU A 14 4.77 -0.52 -6.83
C LEU A 14 5.36 0.72 -7.50
N SER A 15 6.68 0.78 -7.68
CA SER A 15 7.35 1.90 -8.35
C SER A 15 6.84 2.12 -9.77
N LEU A 16 6.59 1.05 -10.54
CA LEU A 16 6.01 1.15 -11.87
C LEU A 16 4.57 1.66 -11.84
N GLN A 17 3.76 1.16 -10.92
CA GLN A 17 2.36 1.59 -10.74
C GLN A 17 2.27 3.07 -10.31
N GLU A 18 3.13 3.53 -9.40
CA GLU A 18 3.19 4.94 -9.00
C GLU A 18 3.61 5.85 -10.15
N LYS A 19 4.56 5.43 -10.98
CA LYS A 19 4.94 6.15 -12.20
C LYS A 19 3.77 6.26 -13.18
N GLN A 20 3.08 5.14 -13.43
CA GLN A 20 1.91 5.14 -14.31
C GLN A 20 0.75 5.98 -13.75
N LEU A 21 0.55 5.98 -12.42
CA LEU A 21 -0.45 6.81 -11.75
C LEU A 21 -0.15 8.29 -11.95
N LYS A 22 1.12 8.70 -11.81
CA LYS A 22 1.56 10.07 -12.06
C LYS A 22 1.31 10.51 -13.51
N ASP A 23 1.47 9.61 -14.48
CA ASP A 23 1.19 9.93 -15.89
C ASP A 23 -0.30 10.23 -16.14
N THR A 24 -1.21 9.75 -15.27
CA THR A 24 -2.65 10.06 -15.38
C THR A 24 -2.99 11.49 -14.95
N GLU A 25 -2.11 12.21 -14.26
CA GLU A 25 -2.31 13.62 -13.88
C GLU A 25 -2.53 14.52 -15.11
N LYS A 26 -2.02 14.11 -16.27
CA LYS A 26 -2.23 14.81 -17.55
C LYS A 26 -3.66 14.76 -18.08
N LYS A 27 -4.55 13.98 -17.45
CA LYS A 27 -5.95 13.82 -17.91
C LYS A 27 -6.71 15.12 -17.97
N GLU A 28 -6.50 16.03 -17.01
CA GLU A 28 -7.19 17.31 -16.97
C GLU A 28 -6.88 18.16 -18.20
N ARG A 29 -5.66 18.07 -18.73
CA ARG A 29 -5.29 18.76 -19.96
C ARG A 29 -6.10 18.19 -21.16
N PHE A 30 -6.34 16.89 -21.21
CA PHE A 30 -7.18 16.30 -22.26
C PHE A 30 -8.63 16.76 -22.15
N ARG A 31 -9.18 16.89 -20.93
CA ARG A 31 -10.52 17.42 -20.73
C ARG A 31 -10.62 18.86 -21.24
N ILE A 32 -9.69 19.69 -20.82
CA ILE A 32 -9.63 21.11 -21.24
C ILE A 32 -9.52 21.21 -22.75
N PHE A 33 -8.66 20.41 -23.40
CA PHE A 33 -8.53 20.40 -24.86
C PHE A 33 -9.84 20.02 -25.55
N GLY A 34 -10.54 19.01 -25.07
CA GLY A 34 -11.85 18.62 -25.57
C GLY A 34 -12.89 19.73 -25.46
N GLU A 35 -12.93 20.42 -24.31
CA GLU A 35 -13.86 21.54 -24.06
C GLU A 35 -13.54 22.76 -24.92
N LEU A 36 -12.27 23.14 -25.03
CA LEU A 36 -11.83 24.26 -25.88
C LEU A 36 -12.14 24.00 -27.35
N LEU A 37 -11.89 22.75 -27.83
CA LEU A 37 -12.27 22.36 -29.18
C LEU A 37 -13.77 22.39 -29.41
N THR A 38 -14.57 22.02 -28.44
CA THR A 38 -16.02 22.12 -28.52
C THR A 38 -16.48 23.58 -28.60
N THR A 39 -15.79 24.46 -27.90
CA THR A 39 -16.14 25.91 -27.83
C THR A 39 -15.65 26.68 -29.06
N TYR A 40 -14.42 26.45 -29.50
CA TYR A 40 -13.77 27.25 -30.56
C TYR A 40 -13.65 26.51 -31.89
N GLY A 41 -13.95 25.21 -31.95
CA GLY A 41 -13.78 24.39 -33.14
C GLY A 41 -14.62 24.81 -34.35
N TYR A 42 -15.66 25.64 -34.15
CA TYR A 42 -16.46 26.20 -35.25
C TYR A 42 -15.66 27.13 -36.16
N SER A 43 -14.53 27.67 -35.71
CA SER A 43 -13.64 28.54 -36.49
C SER A 43 -12.74 27.74 -37.44
N LEU A 44 -12.63 26.43 -37.24
CA LEU A 44 -11.79 25.55 -38.04
C LEU A 44 -12.52 25.06 -39.29
N LYS A 45 -11.79 24.99 -40.40
CA LYS A 45 -12.32 24.53 -41.69
C LYS A 45 -12.11 23.04 -41.95
N GLY A 46 -11.26 22.39 -41.15
CA GLY A 46 -10.78 21.01 -41.30
C GLY A 46 -9.43 20.95 -42.00
N GLY A 47 -8.57 20.03 -41.56
CA GLY A 47 -7.21 19.88 -42.07
C GLY A 47 -6.14 20.71 -41.35
N GLU A 48 -6.53 21.44 -40.29
CA GLU A 48 -5.57 22.16 -39.46
C GLU A 48 -4.81 21.22 -38.56
N LYS A 49 -3.53 21.58 -38.26
CA LYS A 49 -2.63 20.78 -37.40
C LYS A 49 -2.80 21.14 -35.92
N GLU A 50 -3.27 22.33 -35.65
CA GLU A 50 -3.47 22.83 -34.29
C GLU A 50 -4.59 23.85 -34.25
N LEU A 51 -5.22 23.99 -33.06
CA LEU A 51 -6.07 25.10 -32.69
C LEU A 51 -5.31 25.95 -31.68
N ILE A 52 -5.16 27.25 -31.98
CA ILE A 52 -4.64 28.24 -31.03
C ILE A 52 -5.84 29.03 -30.53
N CYS A 53 -6.07 29.03 -29.23
CA CYS A 53 -7.20 29.74 -28.61
C CYS A 53 -6.87 30.17 -27.19
N GLU A 54 -7.68 31.08 -26.66
CA GLU A 54 -7.60 31.45 -25.24
C GLU A 54 -8.22 30.35 -24.37
N ASN A 55 -7.47 29.91 -23.39
CA ASN A 55 -7.96 28.99 -22.36
C ASN A 55 -8.74 29.81 -21.32
N TYR A 56 -10.06 29.75 -21.37
CA TYR A 56 -10.95 30.52 -20.47
C TYR A 56 -10.85 30.12 -18.98
N TYR A 57 -10.12 29.04 -18.64
CA TYR A 57 -9.88 28.67 -17.24
C TYR A 57 -8.74 29.49 -16.61
N ASN A 58 -7.76 29.90 -17.40
CA ASN A 58 -6.57 30.61 -16.90
C ASN A 58 -6.20 31.87 -17.66
N GLY A 59 -6.93 32.20 -18.74
CA GLY A 59 -6.67 33.39 -19.58
C GLY A 59 -5.40 33.33 -20.41
N GLN A 60 -4.77 32.13 -20.54
CA GLN A 60 -3.54 31.95 -21.34
C GLN A 60 -3.87 31.40 -22.72
N GLU A 61 -2.98 31.69 -23.66
CA GLU A 61 -3.02 31.06 -24.99
C GLU A 61 -2.67 29.58 -24.87
N GLU A 62 -3.49 28.72 -25.46
CA GLU A 62 -3.32 27.26 -25.49
C GLU A 62 -3.19 26.76 -26.91
N HIS A 63 -2.20 25.89 -27.15
CA HIS A 63 -1.94 25.23 -28.42
C HIS A 63 -2.44 23.80 -28.35
N ILE A 64 -3.49 23.47 -29.09
CA ILE A 64 -4.15 22.17 -29.08
C ILE A 64 -3.82 21.42 -30.37
N PRO A 65 -2.98 20.36 -30.32
CA PRO A 65 -2.66 19.56 -31.52
C PRO A 65 -3.89 18.84 -32.06
N LEU A 66 -4.06 18.89 -33.38
CA LEU A 66 -5.17 18.26 -34.10
C LEU A 66 -4.66 17.17 -35.02
N GLU A 67 -5.50 16.21 -35.27
CA GLU A 67 -5.32 15.25 -36.35
C GLU A 67 -6.03 15.77 -37.60
N GLU A 68 -5.24 16.08 -38.65
CA GLU A 68 -5.70 16.75 -39.87
C GLU A 68 -6.79 15.99 -40.59
N SER A 69 -6.81 14.62 -40.46
CA SER A 69 -7.79 13.74 -41.04
C SER A 69 -9.16 13.76 -40.36
N LEU A 70 -9.25 14.35 -39.16
CA LEU A 70 -10.46 14.38 -38.35
C LEU A 70 -11.10 15.76 -38.36
N SER A 71 -12.42 15.81 -38.31
CA SER A 71 -13.17 17.04 -38.05
C SER A 71 -12.87 17.60 -36.66
N PRO A 72 -13.13 18.89 -36.37
CA PRO A 72 -12.98 19.48 -35.05
C PRO A 72 -13.74 18.73 -33.96
N ILE A 73 -14.95 18.25 -34.27
CA ILE A 73 -15.79 17.47 -33.34
C ILE A 73 -15.16 16.11 -33.05
N GLU A 74 -14.61 15.44 -34.05
CA GLU A 74 -13.93 14.14 -33.87
C GLU A 74 -12.63 14.31 -33.08
N ASN A 75 -11.85 15.38 -33.27
CA ASN A 75 -10.71 15.73 -32.47
C ASN A 75 -11.10 15.98 -31.01
N ALA A 76 -12.18 16.73 -30.75
CA ALA A 76 -12.70 16.93 -29.40
C ALA A 76 -13.08 15.61 -28.74
N LYS A 77 -13.83 14.74 -29.45
CA LYS A 77 -14.17 13.40 -28.97
C LYS A 77 -12.93 12.57 -28.64
N LYS A 78 -11.91 12.60 -29.47
CA LYS A 78 -10.65 11.90 -29.23
C LYS A 78 -9.96 12.35 -27.94
N TYR A 79 -10.03 13.63 -27.61
CA TYR A 79 -9.51 14.15 -26.36
C TYR A 79 -10.36 13.72 -25.16
N PHE A 80 -11.67 13.72 -25.25
CA PHE A 80 -12.55 13.17 -24.20
C PHE A 80 -12.33 11.66 -24.00
N ASP A 81 -12.16 10.90 -25.07
CA ASP A 81 -11.82 9.47 -24.97
C ASP A 81 -10.48 9.23 -24.25
N LYS A 82 -9.46 10.09 -24.50
CA LYS A 82 -8.19 10.07 -23.77
C LYS A 82 -8.37 10.40 -22.28
N TYR A 83 -9.19 11.39 -21.96
CA TYR A 83 -9.54 11.76 -20.60
C TYR A 83 -10.22 10.60 -19.86
N ASP A 84 -11.24 10.01 -20.45
CA ASP A 84 -11.99 8.91 -19.85
C ASP A 84 -11.13 7.66 -19.64
N LYS A 85 -10.25 7.36 -20.62
CA LYS A 85 -9.28 6.28 -20.48
C LYS A 85 -8.31 6.54 -19.32
N ALA A 86 -7.76 7.74 -19.23
CA ALA A 86 -6.84 8.12 -18.16
C ALA A 86 -7.53 8.10 -16.78
N LYS A 87 -8.77 8.58 -16.69
CA LYS A 87 -9.59 8.56 -15.46
C LYS A 87 -9.85 7.12 -14.98
N ARG A 88 -10.23 6.22 -15.87
CA ARG A 88 -10.41 4.80 -15.53
C ARG A 88 -9.11 4.14 -15.09
N THR A 89 -8.01 4.46 -15.79
CA THR A 89 -6.67 3.98 -15.43
C THR A 89 -6.25 4.46 -14.05
N GLU A 90 -6.47 5.73 -13.73
CA GLU A 90 -6.18 6.30 -12.40
C GLU A 90 -6.93 5.57 -11.29
N MET A 91 -8.25 5.35 -11.44
CA MET A 91 -9.05 4.63 -10.45
C MET A 91 -8.51 3.22 -10.19
N ASN A 92 -8.21 2.47 -11.24
CA ASN A 92 -7.68 1.12 -11.13
C ASN A 92 -6.27 1.11 -10.50
N LEU A 93 -5.39 2.02 -10.94
CA LEU A 93 -4.02 2.11 -10.42
C LEU A 93 -4.00 2.56 -8.95
N SER A 94 -4.87 3.48 -8.54
CA SER A 94 -4.97 3.92 -7.15
C SER A 94 -5.26 2.74 -6.21
N THR A 95 -6.18 1.86 -6.59
CA THR A 95 -6.47 0.64 -5.84
C THR A 95 -5.27 -0.30 -5.82
N GLN A 96 -4.66 -0.56 -6.98
CA GLN A 96 -3.49 -1.44 -7.08
C GLN A 96 -2.26 -0.92 -6.31
N VAL A 97 -2.03 0.39 -6.30
CA VAL A 97 -0.97 1.03 -5.51
C VAL A 97 -1.20 0.79 -4.02
N LYS A 98 -2.44 0.97 -3.55
CA LYS A 98 -2.79 0.69 -2.15
C LYS A 98 -2.55 -0.77 -1.78
N GLU A 99 -2.99 -1.70 -2.62
CA GLU A 99 -2.77 -3.14 -2.41
C GLU A 99 -1.28 -3.49 -2.40
N SER A 100 -0.49 -2.92 -3.33
CA SER A 100 0.95 -3.16 -3.40
C SER A 100 1.70 -2.57 -2.20
N LYS A 101 1.27 -1.42 -1.67
CA LYS A 101 1.80 -0.83 -0.43
C LYS A 101 1.53 -1.73 0.77
N ASN A 102 0.29 -2.18 0.94
CA ASN A 102 -0.07 -3.10 2.02
C ASN A 102 0.73 -4.41 1.95
N ALA A 103 0.90 -4.97 0.74
CA ALA A 103 1.70 -6.17 0.54
C ALA A 103 3.18 -5.94 0.87
N LEU A 104 3.73 -4.75 0.54
CA LEU A 104 5.11 -4.40 0.86
C LEU A 104 5.31 -4.30 2.38
N GLU A 105 4.44 -3.59 3.08
CA GLU A 105 4.46 -3.46 4.54
C GLU A 105 4.36 -4.81 5.22
N HIS A 106 3.46 -5.67 4.76
CA HIS A 106 3.29 -7.01 5.29
C HIS A 106 4.53 -7.89 5.06
N LEU A 107 5.15 -7.85 3.87
CA LEU A 107 6.39 -8.58 3.61
C LEU A 107 7.56 -8.07 4.45
N GLN A 108 7.62 -6.77 4.73
CA GLN A 108 8.60 -6.18 5.66
C GLN A 108 8.38 -6.68 7.08
N SER A 109 7.13 -6.76 7.54
CA SER A 109 6.78 -7.35 8.83
C SER A 109 7.22 -8.82 8.94
N ILE A 110 6.96 -9.63 7.91
CA ILE A 110 7.43 -11.02 7.84
C ILE A 110 8.96 -11.10 7.91
N LEU A 111 9.69 -10.22 7.22
CA LEU A 111 11.16 -10.19 7.30
C LEU A 111 11.64 -9.85 8.70
N ASN A 112 10.99 -8.92 9.38
CA ASN A 112 11.29 -8.61 10.78
C ASN A 112 11.03 -9.84 11.67
N SER A 113 9.89 -10.50 11.52
CA SER A 113 9.56 -11.73 12.26
C SER A 113 10.59 -12.84 12.02
N LEU A 114 11.06 -13.01 10.77
CA LEU A 114 12.14 -13.96 10.44
C LEU A 114 13.47 -13.64 11.12
N SER A 115 13.78 -12.35 11.33
CA SER A 115 15.00 -11.92 12.01
C SER A 115 14.95 -12.14 13.53
N THR A 116 13.76 -12.24 14.10
CA THR A 116 13.51 -12.39 15.55
C THR A 116 13.08 -13.81 15.93
N ALA A 117 12.89 -14.70 14.95
CA ALA A 117 12.54 -16.10 15.19
C ALA A 117 13.67 -16.85 15.92
N GLU A 118 13.32 -17.60 16.97
CA GLU A 118 14.29 -18.29 17.84
C GLU A 118 14.21 -19.82 17.73
N ASN A 119 13.04 -20.34 17.32
CA ASN A 119 12.76 -21.77 17.30
C ASN A 119 12.02 -22.18 16.02
N ALA A 120 11.78 -23.47 15.89
CA ALA A 120 11.11 -24.05 14.73
C ALA A 120 9.63 -23.67 14.67
N GLU A 121 8.99 -23.50 15.81
CA GLU A 121 7.59 -23.11 15.95
C GLU A 121 7.37 -21.69 15.41
N ASP A 122 8.27 -20.75 15.73
CA ASP A 122 8.23 -19.38 15.18
C ASP A 122 8.30 -19.40 13.64
N LEU A 123 9.17 -20.24 13.07
CA LEU A 123 9.31 -20.38 11.62
C LEU A 123 8.07 -21.04 10.97
N GLU A 124 7.44 -22.00 11.66
CA GLU A 124 6.20 -22.61 11.18
C GLU A 124 5.04 -21.62 11.17
N ASP A 125 4.92 -20.77 12.18
CA ASP A 125 3.93 -19.67 12.23
C ASP A 125 4.11 -18.70 11.08
N ILE A 126 5.35 -18.23 10.85
CA ILE A 126 5.67 -17.33 9.73
C ILE A 126 5.37 -18.02 8.38
N ARG A 127 5.69 -19.30 8.24
CA ARG A 127 5.41 -20.04 7.02
C ARG A 127 3.92 -20.20 6.77
N ARG A 128 3.13 -20.41 7.82
CA ARG A 128 1.68 -20.49 7.74
C ARG A 128 1.12 -19.14 7.26
N GLU A 129 1.55 -18.04 7.86
CA GLU A 129 1.17 -16.69 7.48
C GLU A 129 1.48 -16.41 6.00
N MET A 130 2.70 -16.72 5.55
CA MET A 130 3.07 -16.58 4.14
C MET A 130 2.20 -17.44 3.20
N GLY A 131 1.73 -18.59 3.65
CA GLY A 131 0.81 -19.44 2.90
C GLY A 131 -0.60 -18.87 2.81
N GLU A 132 -1.13 -18.32 3.90
CA GLU A 132 -2.46 -17.70 3.97
C GLU A 132 -2.56 -16.46 3.10
N TYR A 133 -1.50 -15.66 3.04
CA TYR A 133 -1.40 -14.49 2.16
C TYR A 133 -0.99 -14.81 0.71
N GLY A 134 -0.84 -16.11 0.38
CA GLY A 134 -0.52 -16.54 -0.99
C GLY A 134 0.91 -16.25 -1.44
N TYR A 135 1.83 -15.93 -0.53
CA TYR A 135 3.24 -15.68 -0.84
C TYR A 135 4.03 -16.98 -1.07
N MET A 136 3.49 -18.10 -0.61
CA MET A 136 4.03 -19.42 -0.86
C MET A 136 2.92 -20.47 -0.92
N LYS A 137 3.25 -21.68 -1.40
CA LYS A 137 2.29 -22.79 -1.40
C LYS A 137 1.88 -23.13 0.03
N PRO A 138 0.56 -23.21 0.32
CA PRO A 138 0.09 -23.57 1.64
C PRO A 138 0.61 -24.96 2.06
N ILE A 139 0.82 -25.13 3.35
CA ILE A 139 1.22 -26.42 3.92
C ILE A 139 0.09 -27.41 3.72
N SER A 140 0.37 -28.56 3.11
CA SER A 140 -0.62 -29.62 2.88
C SER A 140 -1.29 -30.04 4.19
N GLN A 141 -2.63 -30.02 4.23
CA GLN A 141 -3.42 -30.40 5.41
C GLN A 141 -3.18 -31.84 5.90
N LYS A 142 -2.61 -32.72 5.07
CA LYS A 142 -2.26 -34.11 5.48
C LYS A 142 -1.19 -34.18 6.56
N LYS A 143 -0.34 -33.15 6.71
CA LYS A 143 0.65 -33.07 7.80
C LYS A 143 0.12 -32.41 9.07
N LYS A 144 -1.09 -31.86 9.05
CA LYS A 144 -1.71 -31.13 10.17
C LYS A 144 -2.31 -32.05 11.24
N LYS A 145 -2.61 -33.31 10.88
CA LYS A 145 -3.30 -34.26 11.80
C LYS A 145 -2.39 -34.98 12.83
N GLU A 146 -1.07 -34.90 12.66
CA GLU A 146 -0.14 -35.67 13.50
C GLU A 146 0.69 -34.84 14.48
N ARG A 147 0.64 -33.50 14.38
CA ARG A 147 1.33 -32.64 15.35
C ARG A 147 0.30 -31.84 16.15
N LYS A 148 0.31 -32.02 17.51
CA LYS A 148 -0.27 -31.02 18.40
C LYS A 148 0.33 -29.68 18.00
N GLU A 149 -0.54 -28.71 17.70
CA GLU A 149 -0.09 -27.34 17.44
C GLU A 149 0.44 -26.77 18.77
N ASP A 150 1.73 -26.96 19.04
CA ASP A 150 2.41 -26.13 20.02
C ASP A 150 2.54 -24.75 19.35
N LYS A 151 1.60 -23.87 19.67
CA LYS A 151 1.62 -22.48 19.20
C LYS A 151 2.79 -21.79 19.86
N SER A 152 3.62 -21.16 19.06
CA SER A 152 4.64 -20.23 19.58
C SER A 152 3.97 -19.15 20.43
N SER A 153 4.56 -18.80 21.57
CA SER A 153 4.01 -17.78 22.49
C SER A 153 4.81 -16.48 22.42
N PRO A 154 4.18 -15.33 22.71
CA PRO A 154 4.89 -14.07 22.85
C PRO A 154 6.03 -14.16 23.88
N ARG A 155 7.07 -13.38 23.69
CA ARG A 155 8.14 -13.25 24.69
C ARG A 155 7.61 -12.49 25.91
N ILE A 156 8.06 -12.90 27.09
CA ILE A 156 7.72 -12.23 28.33
C ILE A 156 9.02 -11.71 28.97
N PHE A 157 9.06 -10.43 29.18
CA PHE A 157 10.16 -9.77 29.90
C PHE A 157 9.62 -9.12 31.17
N ARG A 158 10.53 -8.79 32.07
CA ARG A 158 10.22 -7.98 33.24
C ARG A 158 11.09 -6.74 33.21
N SER A 159 10.47 -5.55 33.34
CA SER A 159 11.20 -4.29 33.42
C SER A 159 11.95 -4.19 34.76
N SER A 160 12.89 -3.23 34.89
CA SER A 160 13.56 -2.88 36.16
C SER A 160 12.57 -2.54 37.26
N ASP A 161 11.43 -1.97 36.91
CA ASP A 161 10.37 -1.55 37.86
C ASP A 161 9.34 -2.66 38.13
N GLY A 162 9.59 -3.87 37.60
CA GLY A 162 8.80 -5.07 37.86
C GLY A 162 7.59 -5.29 36.96
N TYR A 163 7.36 -4.45 35.94
CA TYR A 163 6.26 -4.63 34.98
C TYR A 163 6.50 -5.82 34.06
N LEU A 164 5.45 -6.58 33.77
CA LEU A 164 5.49 -7.63 32.75
C LEU A 164 5.31 -7.02 31.37
N LEU A 165 6.23 -7.34 30.46
CA LEU A 165 6.23 -6.89 29.06
C LEU A 165 5.97 -8.09 28.16
N TYR A 166 4.87 -8.08 27.42
CA TYR A 166 4.55 -9.08 26.41
C TYR A 166 4.94 -8.55 25.03
N VAL A 167 5.76 -9.30 24.32
CA VAL A 167 6.34 -8.89 23.02
C VAL A 167 6.02 -9.92 21.96
N GLY A 168 5.26 -9.52 20.94
CA GLY A 168 4.95 -10.38 19.82
C GLY A 168 6.16 -10.58 18.89
N LYS A 169 6.40 -11.81 18.43
CA LYS A 169 7.50 -12.19 17.53
C LYS A 169 7.08 -12.21 16.05
N ASN A 170 5.78 -12.33 15.78
CA ASN A 170 5.17 -12.38 14.47
C ASN A 170 3.80 -11.71 14.49
N ASN A 171 3.14 -11.58 13.33
CA ASN A 171 1.87 -10.86 13.22
C ASN A 171 0.75 -11.53 14.02
N TYR A 172 0.68 -12.86 14.09
CA TYR A 172 -0.32 -13.54 14.94
C TYR A 172 -0.15 -13.20 16.41
N GLN A 173 1.10 -13.22 16.90
CA GLN A 173 1.40 -12.85 18.28
C GLN A 173 1.22 -11.35 18.54
N ASN A 174 1.49 -10.49 17.56
CA ASN A 174 1.19 -9.06 17.64
C ASN A 174 -0.32 -8.83 17.83
N GLU A 175 -1.17 -9.59 17.10
CA GLU A 175 -2.61 -9.56 17.30
C GLU A 175 -3.03 -10.12 18.67
N GLU A 176 -2.47 -11.27 19.08
CA GLU A 176 -2.72 -11.87 20.39
C GLU A 176 -2.36 -10.90 21.53
N VAL A 177 -1.17 -10.30 21.47
CA VAL A 177 -0.68 -9.32 22.45
C VAL A 177 -1.60 -8.11 22.51
N SER A 178 -2.05 -7.58 21.38
CA SER A 178 -2.85 -6.36 21.31
C SER A 178 -4.33 -6.55 21.65
N PHE A 179 -4.91 -7.71 21.30
CA PHE A 179 -6.36 -7.90 21.39
C PHE A 179 -6.81 -8.97 22.38
N GLN A 180 -5.90 -9.83 22.84
CA GLN A 180 -6.23 -10.88 23.80
C GLN A 180 -5.54 -10.68 25.15
N ILE A 181 -4.27 -10.21 25.16
CA ILE A 181 -3.48 -10.02 26.39
C ILE A 181 -3.66 -8.61 26.96
N ALA A 182 -3.72 -7.59 26.08
CA ALA A 182 -3.85 -6.20 26.51
C ALA A 182 -5.21 -5.94 27.22
N GLU A 183 -5.16 -5.15 28.27
CA GLU A 183 -6.32 -4.61 28.99
C GLU A 183 -6.36 -3.09 28.90
N GLY A 184 -7.53 -2.48 29.14
CA GLY A 184 -7.75 -1.05 28.91
C GLY A 184 -6.87 -0.08 29.69
N ARG A 185 -6.09 -0.57 30.67
CA ARG A 185 -5.15 0.23 31.48
C ARG A 185 -3.70 -0.06 31.15
N ASP A 186 -3.41 -1.01 30.26
CA ASP A 186 -2.07 -1.37 29.86
C ASP A 186 -1.50 -0.38 28.84
N PHE A 187 -0.19 -0.26 28.79
CA PHE A 187 0.48 0.56 27.79
C PHE A 187 0.87 -0.28 26.58
N TRP A 188 0.46 0.18 25.41
CA TRP A 188 0.79 -0.41 24.11
C TRP A 188 1.89 0.41 23.43
N PHE A 189 2.93 -0.28 22.95
CA PHE A 189 4.03 0.33 22.23
C PHE A 189 4.22 -0.36 20.88
N HIS A 190 4.49 0.45 19.87
CA HIS A 190 4.89 0.00 18.53
C HIS A 190 5.77 1.07 17.88
N VAL A 191 6.70 0.63 17.02
CA VAL A 191 7.56 1.55 16.28
C VAL A 191 6.74 2.33 15.26
N LYS A 192 6.91 3.64 15.20
CA LYS A 192 6.19 4.50 14.26
C LYS A 192 6.76 4.37 12.85
N GLY A 193 5.91 4.08 11.86
CA GLY A 193 6.26 4.10 10.44
C GLY A 193 7.18 2.96 9.98
N SER A 194 7.28 1.87 10.74
CA SER A 194 8.07 0.69 10.39
C SER A 194 7.38 -0.57 10.89
N ALA A 195 7.72 -1.70 10.28
CA ALA A 195 7.34 -3.01 10.80
C ALA A 195 8.08 -3.31 12.10
N GLY A 196 7.39 -3.89 13.09
CA GLY A 196 7.97 -4.21 14.39
C GLY A 196 7.04 -5.03 15.26
N SER A 197 7.55 -5.40 16.44
CA SER A 197 6.78 -6.11 17.45
C SER A 197 5.79 -5.18 18.14
N HIS A 198 4.61 -5.71 18.47
CA HIS A 198 3.72 -5.07 19.44
C HIS A 198 4.19 -5.43 20.85
N VAL A 199 4.23 -4.44 21.71
CA VAL A 199 4.64 -4.61 23.10
C VAL A 199 3.53 -4.11 24.01
N ILE A 200 3.12 -4.93 24.97
CA ILE A 200 2.19 -4.54 26.03
C ILE A 200 2.93 -4.56 27.36
N ALA A 201 2.89 -3.44 28.07
CA ALA A 201 3.31 -3.39 29.47
C ALA A 201 2.08 -3.53 30.37
N LYS A 202 2.01 -4.62 31.12
CA LYS A 202 0.93 -4.88 32.10
C LYS A 202 1.15 -3.98 33.31
N THR A 203 0.24 -3.03 33.50
CA THR A 203 0.37 -2.06 34.61
C THR A 203 -0.29 -2.52 35.89
N GLU A 204 -1.26 -3.45 35.80
CA GLU A 204 -2.08 -3.88 36.95
C GLU A 204 -2.71 -2.70 37.71
N GLY A 205 -2.96 -1.59 36.98
CA GLY A 205 -3.53 -0.37 37.55
C GLY A 205 -2.52 0.58 38.23
N LYS A 206 -1.21 0.28 38.13
CA LYS A 206 -0.14 1.18 38.59
C LYS A 206 0.15 2.24 37.52
N SER A 207 0.48 3.46 37.91
CA SER A 207 0.95 4.50 36.99
C SER A 207 2.39 4.20 36.57
N LEU A 208 2.61 4.13 35.21
CA LEU A 208 3.99 4.13 34.70
C LEU A 208 4.57 5.54 34.83
N GLU A 209 5.69 5.68 35.50
CA GLU A 209 6.53 6.88 35.40
C GLU A 209 7.25 6.81 34.02
N ILE A 210 6.69 7.47 33.03
CA ILE A 210 7.31 7.61 31.69
C ILE A 210 8.40 8.66 31.81
N GLY A 211 9.65 8.24 31.97
CA GLY A 211 10.70 9.23 31.97
C GLY A 211 12.05 8.90 32.56
N ARG A 212 12.58 7.69 32.38
CA ARG A 212 14.05 7.46 32.50
C ARG A 212 14.48 6.33 31.57
N ALA A 213 14.85 6.70 30.34
CA ALA A 213 15.83 5.92 29.60
C ALA A 213 17.20 6.38 30.13
N SER A 214 17.86 5.53 30.85
CA SER A 214 19.30 5.66 31.21
C SER A 214 20.11 4.79 30.26
#